data_95e07c2e9bc4bab18421a7a966f92f6c
#
_entry.id   95e07c2e9bc4bab18421a7a966f92f6c
#
_cell.length_a   1.000
_cell.length_b   1.000
_cell.length_c   1.000
_cell.angle_alpha   90.00
_cell.angle_beta   90.00
_cell.angle_gamma   90.00
#
_symmetry.space_group_name_H-M   'P 1'
#
loop_
_entity.id
_entity.type
_entity.pdbx_description
1 polymer ?
#
loop_
_entity_poly.entity_id
_entity_poly.type
_entity_poly.pdbx_seq_one_letter_code
_entity_poly.pdbx_strand_id
1 'polypeptide(L)'
;GGEVIEALQKSRNTGYTEFGGGGFSTKETLLQIADISELKPLNLENEIAVAHGTHALSLETERYFGKITDFDKLIECGQLMQNVVQQFIFEEARRQKPYCSIVSNWCFNEPWPNTGNNSLICYPDNTKPAYYAVARACRSVLASARYRKFVYYAGETIDFDVYLLNDSLDKLPDGIV
;
A
#
# COMPACT_ATOMS: atom_id res chain seq x y z
N GLY A 1 10.99 1.14 -6.24
CA GLY A 1 9.93 2.13 -5.97
C GLY A 1 9.75 3.13 -7.08
N GLY A 2 10.82 3.76 -7.57
CA GLY A 2 10.73 4.74 -8.64
C GLY A 2 10.11 4.20 -9.91
N GLU A 3 10.44 2.99 -10.29
CA GLU A 3 9.90 2.33 -11.50
C GLU A 3 8.37 2.15 -11.45
N VAL A 4 7.81 1.79 -10.29
CA VAL A 4 6.35 1.63 -10.13
C VAL A 4 5.66 2.99 -10.22
N ILE A 5 6.21 4.02 -9.55
CA ILE A 5 5.69 5.38 -9.61
C ILE A 5 5.71 5.89 -11.06
N GLU A 6 6.83 5.74 -11.75
CA GLU A 6 6.98 6.18 -13.13
C GLU A 6 6.03 5.45 -14.08
N ALA A 7 5.88 4.13 -13.91
CA ALA A 7 4.94 3.33 -14.70
C ALA A 7 3.49 3.79 -14.51
N LEU A 8 3.06 4.04 -13.27
CA LEU A 8 1.73 4.54 -12.96
C LEU A 8 1.51 5.96 -13.52
N GLN A 9 2.49 6.84 -13.40
CA GLN A 9 2.40 8.21 -13.91
C GLN A 9 2.36 8.28 -15.44
N LYS A 10 2.96 7.32 -16.13
CA LYS A 10 2.92 7.17 -17.59
C LYS A 10 1.73 6.38 -18.11
N SER A 11 1.06 5.65 -17.22
CA SER A 11 -0.10 4.82 -17.58
C SER A 11 -1.23 5.68 -18.17
N ARG A 12 -1.96 5.09 -19.12
CA ARG A 12 -3.14 5.67 -19.75
C ARG A 12 -4.31 4.70 -19.71
N ASN A 13 -4.41 3.96 -18.62
CA ASN A 13 -5.50 3.02 -18.41
C ASN A 13 -6.79 3.77 -18.06
N THR A 14 -7.88 3.41 -18.69
CA THR A 14 -9.21 3.95 -18.37
C THR A 14 -9.76 3.44 -17.05
N GLY A 15 -9.18 2.35 -16.54
CA GLY A 15 -9.47 1.79 -15.22
C GLY A 15 -8.35 0.88 -14.75
N TYR A 16 -8.12 0.91 -13.44
CA TYR A 16 -7.29 -0.06 -12.73
C TYR A 16 -8.23 -1.07 -12.07
N THR A 17 -8.48 -2.17 -12.76
CA THR A 17 -9.48 -3.17 -12.33
C THR A 17 -8.94 -4.14 -11.27
N GLU A 18 -7.63 -4.34 -11.25
CA GLU A 18 -6.92 -5.13 -10.25
C GLU A 18 -5.54 -4.53 -10.03
N PHE A 19 -5.25 -4.19 -8.82
CA PHE A 19 -3.90 -3.82 -8.40
C PHE A 19 -3.75 -4.09 -6.91
N GLY A 20 -2.53 -4.14 -6.44
CA GLY A 20 -2.25 -4.27 -5.03
C GLY A 20 -0.85 -3.80 -4.69
N GLY A 21 -0.65 -3.51 -3.43
CA GLY A 21 0.65 -3.45 -2.78
C GLY A 21 0.58 -4.41 -1.61
N GLY A 22 1.46 -5.40 -1.58
CA GLY A 22 1.47 -6.39 -0.52
C GLY A 22 1.88 -5.80 0.83
N GLY A 23 1.30 -6.34 1.89
CA GLY A 23 1.68 -6.05 3.27
C GLY A 23 1.47 -7.27 4.15
N PHE A 24 2.31 -7.43 5.17
CA PHE A 24 2.14 -8.49 6.15
C PHE A 24 0.82 -8.35 6.89
N SER A 25 0.25 -9.49 7.27
CA SER A 25 -0.90 -9.51 8.16
C SER A 25 -0.53 -8.98 9.55
N THR A 26 -1.54 -8.64 10.34
CA THR A 26 -1.30 -8.22 11.72
C THR A 26 -0.73 -9.37 12.54
N LYS A 27 -0.03 -9.06 13.62
CA LYS A 27 0.55 -10.08 14.52
C LYS A 27 -0.52 -11.02 15.06
N GLU A 28 -1.69 -10.49 15.37
CA GLU A 28 -2.84 -11.26 15.85
C GLU A 28 -3.31 -12.30 14.83
N THR A 29 -3.33 -11.94 13.55
CA THR A 29 -3.66 -12.88 12.47
C THR A 29 -2.56 -13.91 12.26
N LEU A 30 -1.29 -13.50 12.31
CA LEU A 30 -0.15 -14.41 12.18
C LEU A 30 -0.12 -15.48 13.31
N LEU A 31 -0.43 -15.10 14.53
CA LEU A 31 -0.51 -16.02 15.67
C LEU A 31 -1.67 -17.03 15.59
N GLN A 32 -2.63 -16.84 14.68
CA GLN A 32 -3.65 -17.86 14.39
C GLN A 32 -3.13 -18.95 13.43
N ILE A 33 -2.00 -18.70 12.75
CA ILE A 33 -1.38 -19.65 11.82
C ILE A 33 -0.39 -20.54 12.55
N ALA A 34 0.57 -19.95 13.27
CA ALA A 34 1.61 -20.65 14.00
C ALA A 34 2.30 -19.72 15.02
N ASP A 35 3.13 -20.28 15.87
CA ASP A 35 3.97 -19.50 16.77
C ASP A 35 5.01 -18.67 15.99
N ILE A 36 5.42 -17.52 16.55
CA ILE A 36 6.39 -16.62 15.91
C ILE A 36 7.71 -17.34 15.59
N SER A 37 8.13 -18.28 16.43
CA SER A 37 9.35 -19.06 16.18
C SER A 37 9.26 -19.95 14.95
N GLU A 38 8.07 -20.45 14.63
CA GLU A 38 7.80 -21.26 13.44
C GLU A 38 7.64 -20.41 12.18
N LEU A 39 7.16 -19.17 12.33
CA LEU A 39 7.01 -18.22 11.23
C LEU A 39 8.32 -17.50 10.85
N LYS A 40 9.40 -17.72 11.57
CA LYS A 40 10.72 -17.13 11.25
C LYS A 40 11.59 -18.09 10.44
N PRO A 41 12.19 -17.60 9.33
CA PRO A 41 12.01 -16.28 8.71
C PRO A 41 10.66 -16.14 8.00
N LEU A 42 10.04 -14.96 8.03
CA LEU A 42 8.78 -14.70 7.32
C LEU A 42 9.08 -14.36 5.84
N ASN A 43 9.50 -15.36 5.09
CA ASN A 43 9.91 -15.25 3.70
C ASN A 43 9.61 -16.53 2.91
N LEU A 44 10.09 -16.63 1.67
CA LEU A 44 9.84 -17.78 0.78
C LEU A 44 10.56 -19.09 1.19
N GLU A 45 11.47 -19.06 2.17
CA GLU A 45 12.14 -20.25 2.70
C GLU A 45 11.32 -20.94 3.77
N ASN A 46 10.31 -20.27 4.31
CA ASN A 46 9.43 -20.79 5.35
C ASN A 46 8.18 -21.44 4.74
N GLU A 47 8.09 -22.76 4.81
CA GLU A 47 6.99 -23.54 4.22
C GLU A 47 5.61 -23.17 4.80
N ILE A 48 5.53 -22.87 6.11
CA ILE A 48 4.29 -22.45 6.78
C ILE A 48 3.86 -21.09 6.21
N ALA A 49 4.81 -20.16 6.14
CA ALA A 49 4.54 -18.84 5.60
C ALA A 49 4.09 -18.89 4.14
N VAL A 50 4.75 -19.70 3.31
CA VAL A 50 4.40 -19.89 1.89
C VAL A 50 3.03 -20.54 1.74
N ALA A 51 2.72 -21.57 2.51
CA ALA A 51 1.42 -22.24 2.49
C ALA A 51 0.26 -21.29 2.86
N HIS A 52 0.53 -20.25 3.65
CA HIS A 52 -0.41 -19.23 4.05
C HIS A 52 -0.28 -17.90 3.27
N GLY A 53 0.27 -17.95 2.05
CA GLY A 53 0.21 -16.84 1.11
C GLY A 53 1.33 -15.80 1.25
N THR A 54 2.43 -16.08 1.94
CA THR A 54 3.61 -15.21 1.87
C THR A 54 4.16 -15.22 0.44
N HIS A 55 4.14 -14.06 -0.19
CA HIS A 55 4.86 -13.79 -1.42
C HIS A 55 6.25 -13.22 -1.09
N ALA A 56 6.89 -12.53 -1.98
CA ALA A 56 8.22 -11.93 -1.77
C ALA A 56 8.20 -10.65 -0.89
N LEU A 57 7.24 -10.54 0.04
CA LEU A 57 7.03 -9.32 0.82
C LEU A 57 8.22 -8.93 1.69
N SER A 58 8.91 -9.90 2.28
CA SER A 58 10.10 -9.63 3.11
C SER A 58 11.24 -9.06 2.27
N LEU A 59 11.48 -9.61 1.07
CA LEU A 59 12.51 -9.12 0.16
C LEU A 59 12.19 -7.68 -0.32
N GLU A 60 10.95 -7.40 -0.64
CA GLU A 60 10.52 -6.07 -1.03
C GLU A 60 10.64 -5.09 0.13
N THR A 61 10.24 -5.48 1.34
CA THR A 61 10.35 -4.66 2.55
C THR A 61 11.82 -4.36 2.85
N GLU A 62 12.69 -5.36 2.84
CA GLU A 62 14.13 -5.20 3.09
C GLU A 62 14.84 -4.37 2.02
N ARG A 63 14.33 -4.34 0.80
CA ARG A 63 14.84 -3.47 -0.26
C ARG A 63 14.73 -1.98 0.10
N TYR A 64 13.71 -1.59 0.88
CA TYR A 64 13.48 -0.20 1.29
C TYR A 64 14.07 0.14 2.66
N PHE A 65 14.01 -0.81 3.58
CA PHE A 65 14.34 -0.57 4.99
C PHE A 65 15.66 -1.24 5.43
N GLY A 66 16.32 -1.98 4.51
CA GLY A 66 17.48 -2.79 4.84
C GLY A 66 17.08 -4.09 5.56
N LYS A 67 18.08 -4.87 5.95
CA LYS A 67 17.86 -6.16 6.62
C LYS A 67 17.20 -5.97 7.99
N ILE A 68 16.06 -6.63 8.20
CA ILE A 68 15.26 -6.53 9.42
C ILE A 68 15.26 -7.90 10.11
N THR A 69 15.79 -7.97 11.32
CA THR A 69 15.84 -9.20 12.14
C THR A 69 14.74 -9.25 13.20
N ASP A 70 14.19 -8.10 13.56
CA ASP A 70 13.07 -8.00 14.49
C ASP A 70 11.75 -8.28 13.75
N PHE A 71 10.94 -9.20 14.29
CA PHE A 71 9.72 -9.67 13.65
C PHE A 71 8.63 -8.59 13.64
N ASP A 72 8.45 -7.90 14.75
CA ASP A 72 7.43 -6.85 14.86
C ASP A 72 7.79 -5.67 13.93
N LYS A 73 9.09 -5.35 13.87
CA LYS A 73 9.60 -4.31 12.96
C LYS A 73 9.42 -4.68 11.49
N LEU A 74 9.58 -5.96 11.13
CA LEU A 74 9.35 -6.45 9.77
C LEU A 74 7.88 -6.25 9.36
N ILE A 75 6.95 -6.63 10.25
CA ILE A 75 5.51 -6.42 10.03
C ILE A 75 5.20 -4.93 9.85
N GLU A 76 5.67 -4.10 10.78
CA GLU A 76 5.46 -2.64 10.74
C GLU A 76 5.96 -2.02 9.43
N CYS A 77 7.18 -2.33 9.02
CA CYS A 77 7.77 -1.81 7.80
C CYS A 77 7.02 -2.29 6.55
N GLY A 78 6.61 -3.55 6.48
CA GLY A 78 5.84 -4.08 5.35
C GLY A 78 4.44 -3.48 5.27
N GLN A 79 3.78 -3.27 6.40
CA GLN A 79 2.49 -2.59 6.46
C GLN A 79 2.60 -1.10 6.10
N LEU A 80 3.68 -0.42 6.50
CA LEU A 80 3.96 0.96 6.10
C LEU A 80 4.16 1.06 4.59
N MET A 81 4.92 0.13 4.01
CA MET A 81 5.13 0.08 2.56
C MET A 81 3.79 -0.09 1.83
N GLN A 82 2.95 -1.03 2.26
CA GLN A 82 1.61 -1.22 1.71
C GLN A 82 0.78 0.06 1.82
N ASN A 83 0.76 0.70 2.99
CA ASN A 83 0.03 1.93 3.24
C ASN A 83 0.38 3.02 2.22
N VAL A 84 1.68 3.27 2.01
CA VAL A 84 2.17 4.32 1.10
C VAL A 84 1.85 3.97 -0.36
N VAL A 85 2.08 2.73 -0.77
CA VAL A 85 1.83 2.29 -2.16
C VAL A 85 0.35 2.34 -2.50
N GLN A 86 -0.52 1.84 -1.63
CA GLN A 86 -1.96 1.85 -1.84
C GLN A 86 -2.50 3.28 -1.94
N GLN A 87 -2.13 4.15 -1.01
CA GLN A 87 -2.52 5.56 -1.07
C GLN A 87 -2.10 6.20 -2.39
N PHE A 88 -0.85 5.99 -2.79
CA PHE A 88 -0.30 6.57 -4.01
C PHE A 88 -1.08 6.13 -5.25
N ILE A 89 -1.42 4.84 -5.37
CA ILE A 89 -2.15 4.31 -6.54
C ILE A 89 -3.54 4.94 -6.65
N PHE A 90 -4.30 4.98 -5.55
CA PHE A 90 -5.63 5.59 -5.52
C PHE A 90 -5.58 7.09 -5.87
N GLU A 91 -4.62 7.82 -5.31
CA GLU A 91 -4.47 9.24 -5.60
C GLU A 91 -4.00 9.49 -7.04
N GLU A 92 -3.07 8.66 -7.57
CA GLU A 92 -2.60 8.79 -8.96
C GLU A 92 -3.73 8.50 -9.97
N ALA A 93 -4.55 7.47 -9.74
CA ALA A 93 -5.71 7.18 -10.56
C ALA A 93 -6.70 8.37 -10.60
N ARG A 94 -6.94 9.01 -9.45
CA ARG A 94 -7.79 10.20 -9.35
C ARG A 94 -7.20 11.42 -10.08
N ARG A 95 -5.87 11.60 -10.02
CA ARG A 95 -5.18 12.67 -10.78
C ARG A 95 -5.30 12.50 -12.29
N GLN A 96 -5.55 11.27 -12.77
CA GLN A 96 -5.71 10.96 -14.19
C GLN A 96 -7.14 11.15 -14.72
N LYS A 97 -8.08 11.62 -13.89
CA LYS A 97 -9.43 11.95 -14.35
C LYS A 97 -9.40 13.08 -15.41
N PRO A 98 -10.31 13.07 -16.36
CA PRO A 98 -11.43 12.14 -16.57
C PRO A 98 -11.03 10.85 -17.30
N TYR A 99 -9.78 10.67 -17.65
CA TYR A 99 -9.33 9.53 -18.44
C TYR A 99 -9.43 8.20 -17.65
N CYS A 100 -8.91 8.16 -16.44
CA CYS A 100 -9.09 7.03 -15.53
C CYS A 100 -10.35 7.23 -14.69
N SER A 101 -11.30 6.30 -14.77
CA SER A 101 -12.61 6.41 -14.13
C SER A 101 -12.92 5.28 -13.13
N ILE A 102 -12.09 4.24 -13.08
CA ILE A 102 -12.26 3.10 -12.17
C ILE A 102 -10.92 2.78 -11.52
N VAL A 103 -10.97 2.54 -10.21
CA VAL A 103 -9.84 2.03 -9.43
C VAL A 103 -10.34 1.01 -8.41
N SER A 104 -9.82 -0.23 -8.47
CA SER A 104 -10.26 -1.33 -7.61
C SER A 104 -9.06 -2.11 -7.07
N ASN A 105 -8.93 -2.16 -5.75
CA ASN A 105 -7.89 -2.92 -5.09
C ASN A 105 -8.17 -4.41 -5.10
N TRP A 106 -7.16 -5.21 -5.28
CA TRP A 106 -7.14 -6.66 -5.14
C TRP A 106 -6.34 -7.04 -3.87
N CYS A 107 -6.95 -7.44 -2.75
CA CYS A 107 -8.37 -7.62 -2.43
C CYS A 107 -8.80 -6.65 -1.33
N PHE A 108 -10.10 -6.61 -0.97
CA PHE A 108 -10.56 -5.82 0.16
C PHE A 108 -10.23 -6.50 1.50
N ASN A 109 -10.59 -7.79 1.65
CA ASN A 109 -10.38 -8.55 2.88
C ASN A 109 -9.90 -9.99 2.61
N GLU A 110 -9.43 -10.66 3.65
CA GLU A 110 -8.96 -12.04 3.61
C GLU A 110 -10.05 -13.00 4.08
N PRO A 111 -10.32 -14.12 3.36
CA PRO A 111 -11.31 -15.11 3.75
C PRO A 111 -10.79 -16.13 4.77
N TRP A 112 -9.48 -16.21 5.01
CA TRP A 112 -8.79 -17.07 5.98
C TRP A 112 -7.52 -16.40 6.48
N PRO A 113 -6.89 -16.90 7.57
CA PRO A 113 -5.61 -16.39 8.04
C PRO A 113 -4.52 -16.52 6.96
N ASN A 114 -3.89 -15.40 6.65
CA ASN A 114 -2.86 -15.27 5.63
C ASN A 114 -1.63 -14.60 6.23
N THR A 115 -0.43 -14.91 5.79
CA THR A 115 0.80 -14.29 6.31
C THR A 115 1.06 -12.92 5.71
N GLY A 116 0.56 -12.65 4.52
CA GLY A 116 0.64 -11.35 3.91
C GLY A 116 0.15 -11.35 2.47
N ASN A 117 -0.66 -10.36 2.15
CA ASN A 117 -1.20 -10.20 0.82
C ASN A 117 -1.63 -8.73 0.55
N ASN A 118 -2.31 -8.50 -0.59
CA ASN A 118 -2.73 -7.16 -1.02
C ASN A 118 -3.98 -6.64 -0.29
N SER A 119 -4.65 -7.46 0.53
CA SER A 119 -5.85 -7.08 1.26
C SER A 119 -5.63 -5.91 2.20
N LEU A 120 -6.68 -5.16 2.46
CA LEU A 120 -6.72 -4.04 3.40
C LEU A 120 -7.12 -4.48 4.81
N ILE A 121 -7.82 -5.63 4.90
CA ILE A 121 -8.32 -6.22 6.14
C ILE A 121 -7.84 -7.66 6.22
N CYS A 122 -7.17 -7.99 7.31
CA CYS A 122 -6.78 -9.36 7.63
C CYS A 122 -7.95 -10.15 8.20
N TYR A 123 -7.87 -11.47 8.09
CA TYR A 123 -8.84 -12.37 8.74
C TYR A 123 -8.74 -12.28 10.27
N PRO A 124 -9.87 -12.29 11.02
CA PRO A 124 -11.25 -12.23 10.49
C PRO A 124 -11.68 -10.80 10.11
N ASP A 125 -11.15 -9.76 10.78
CA ASP A 125 -11.60 -8.36 10.65
C ASP A 125 -10.54 -7.32 11.08
N ASN A 126 -9.27 -7.71 11.18
CA ASN A 126 -8.17 -6.83 11.60
C ASN A 126 -7.75 -5.89 10.47
N THR A 127 -8.01 -4.60 10.63
CA THR A 127 -7.62 -3.60 9.62
C THR A 127 -6.11 -3.35 9.61
N LYS A 128 -5.53 -3.35 8.39
CA LYS A 128 -4.15 -2.87 8.18
C LYS A 128 -4.12 -1.34 8.08
N PRO A 129 -2.98 -0.68 8.33
CA PRO A 129 -2.83 0.77 8.11
C PRO A 129 -3.24 1.23 6.70
N ALA A 130 -3.06 0.38 5.69
CA ALA A 130 -3.45 0.64 4.31
C ALA A 130 -4.97 0.88 4.13
N TYR A 131 -5.82 0.28 4.96
CA TYR A 131 -7.26 0.55 4.96
C TYR A 131 -7.54 2.04 5.18
N TYR A 132 -6.91 2.63 6.17
CA TYR A 132 -7.08 4.05 6.48
C TYR A 132 -6.44 4.97 5.44
N ALA A 133 -5.34 4.54 4.83
CA ALA A 133 -4.72 5.27 3.73
C ALA A 133 -5.64 5.35 2.51
N VAL A 134 -6.24 4.23 2.12
CA VAL A 134 -7.23 4.18 1.02
C VAL A 134 -8.46 5.01 1.38
N ALA A 135 -8.98 4.90 2.60
CA ALA A 135 -10.11 5.72 3.06
C ALA A 135 -9.81 7.23 2.96
N ARG A 136 -8.58 7.65 3.30
CA ARG A 136 -8.15 9.05 3.10
C ARG A 136 -8.06 9.41 1.63
N ALA A 137 -7.43 8.54 0.81
CA ALA A 137 -7.28 8.76 -0.63
C ALA A 137 -8.63 8.84 -1.37
N CYS A 138 -9.68 8.23 -0.83
CA CYS A 138 -11.04 8.24 -1.38
C CYS A 138 -11.91 9.41 -0.89
N ARG A 139 -11.40 10.33 -0.10
CA ARG A 139 -12.18 11.53 0.31
C ARG A 139 -12.60 12.32 -0.91
N SER A 140 -13.84 12.80 -0.92
CA SER A 140 -14.38 13.58 -2.06
C SER A 140 -13.53 14.80 -2.38
N VAL A 141 -13.03 15.50 -1.36
CA VAL A 141 -12.07 16.60 -1.50
C VAL A 141 -10.77 16.21 -0.82
N LEU A 142 -9.66 16.32 -1.54
CA LEU A 142 -8.34 15.90 -1.06
C LEU A 142 -7.23 16.77 -1.65
N ALA A 143 -6.36 17.33 -0.80
CA ALA A 143 -5.06 17.83 -1.21
C ALA A 143 -4.10 16.64 -1.38
N SER A 144 -3.47 16.51 -2.54
CA SER A 144 -2.66 15.36 -2.92
C SER A 144 -1.32 15.80 -3.50
N ALA A 145 -0.23 15.26 -2.95
CA ALA A 145 1.12 15.49 -3.48
C ALA A 145 1.52 14.39 -4.46
N ARG A 146 1.99 14.78 -5.63
CA ARG A 146 2.54 13.88 -6.65
C ARG A 146 4.05 13.93 -6.62
N TYR A 147 4.67 12.96 -5.99
CA TYR A 147 6.12 12.83 -5.86
C TYR A 147 6.68 11.74 -6.80
N ARG A 148 8.00 11.76 -6.99
CA ARG A 148 8.69 10.92 -8.00
C ARG A 148 9.24 9.62 -7.44
N LYS A 149 9.46 9.54 -6.12
CA LYS A 149 9.99 8.35 -5.42
C LYS A 149 9.51 8.33 -3.98
N PHE A 150 9.53 7.17 -3.35
CA PHE A 150 9.09 7.00 -1.95
C PHE A 150 10.18 7.27 -0.92
N VAL A 151 11.44 7.22 -1.31
CA VAL A 151 12.58 7.35 -0.40
C VAL A 151 13.46 8.50 -0.85
N TYR A 152 13.79 9.39 0.07
CA TYR A 152 14.70 10.51 -0.11
C TYR A 152 15.81 10.44 0.93
N TYR A 153 17.01 10.84 0.57
CA TYR A 153 18.13 10.93 1.49
C TYR A 153 18.25 12.34 2.08
N ALA A 154 18.86 12.44 3.24
CA ALA A 154 19.12 13.75 3.85
C ALA A 154 19.94 14.64 2.90
N GLY A 155 19.49 15.88 2.71
CA GLY A 155 20.11 16.83 1.77
C GLY A 155 19.61 16.78 0.33
N GLU A 156 18.78 15.79 -0.04
CA GLU A 156 18.12 15.81 -1.36
C GLU A 156 17.01 16.86 -1.41
N THR A 157 16.88 17.49 -2.57
CA THR A 157 15.72 18.35 -2.88
C THR A 157 14.53 17.48 -3.23
N ILE A 158 13.39 17.78 -2.66
CA ILE A 158 12.13 17.10 -2.94
C ILE A 158 11.28 18.02 -3.80
N ASP A 159 11.06 17.61 -5.06
CA ASP A 159 10.14 18.27 -5.99
C ASP A 159 8.85 17.44 -6.08
N PHE A 160 7.71 18.09 -5.90
CA PHE A 160 6.40 17.46 -6.02
C PHE A 160 5.36 18.45 -6.52
N ASP A 161 4.39 17.94 -7.28
CA ASP A 161 3.24 18.72 -7.71
C ASP A 161 2.12 18.56 -6.65
N VAL A 162 1.40 19.65 -6.38
CA VAL A 162 0.23 19.63 -5.48
C VAL A 162 -1.03 19.69 -6.31
N TYR A 163 -1.96 18.81 -6.01
CA TYR A 163 -3.27 18.72 -6.65
C TYR A 163 -4.37 18.90 -5.61
N LEU A 164 -5.39 19.64 -5.95
CA LEU A 164 -6.66 19.64 -5.24
C LEU A 164 -7.63 18.75 -6.01
N LEU A 165 -7.86 17.53 -5.49
CA LEU A 165 -8.78 16.56 -6.08
C LEU A 165 -10.17 16.84 -5.54
N ASN A 166 -11.13 17.06 -6.43
CA ASN A 166 -12.53 17.28 -6.09
C ASN A 166 -13.43 16.31 -6.85
N ASP A 167 -14.01 15.37 -6.15
CA ASP A 167 -15.00 14.40 -6.63
C ASP A 167 -16.39 14.68 -6.01
N SER A 168 -16.56 15.81 -5.33
CA SER A 168 -17.87 16.28 -4.90
C SER A 168 -18.67 16.85 -6.07
N LEU A 169 -19.98 16.98 -5.87
CA LEU A 169 -20.85 17.63 -6.85
C LEU A 169 -20.72 19.15 -6.85
N ASP A 170 -20.11 19.70 -5.81
CA ASP A 170 -20.01 21.14 -5.61
C ASP A 170 -18.70 21.69 -6.15
N LYS A 171 -18.77 22.90 -6.73
CA LYS A 171 -17.57 23.68 -7.02
C LYS A 171 -16.97 24.19 -5.71
N LEU A 172 -15.70 23.94 -5.51
CA LEU A 172 -14.99 24.48 -4.35
C LEU A 172 -14.84 26.01 -4.49
N PRO A 173 -14.93 26.74 -3.38
CA PRO A 173 -14.64 28.18 -3.38
C PRO A 173 -13.15 28.40 -3.69
N ASP A 174 -12.84 29.57 -4.23
CA ASP A 174 -11.45 30.01 -4.39
C ASP A 174 -10.76 30.06 -3.02
N GLY A 175 -9.54 29.54 -2.95
CA GLY A 175 -8.78 29.41 -1.73
C GLY A 175 -7.27 29.52 -1.98
N ILE A 176 -6.51 29.55 -0.90
CA ILE A 176 -5.05 29.50 -0.91
C ILE A 176 -4.65 28.07 -0.54
N VAL A 177 -3.79 27.46 -1.34
CA VAL A 177 -3.19 26.13 -1.09
C VAL A 177 -1.82 26.30 -0.46
#